data_6df73cf60d1dcb00aec1d12d275661da
#
_entry.id   6df73cf60d1dcb00aec1d12d275661da
#
_cell.length_a   1.000
_cell.length_b   1.000
_cell.length_c   1.000
_cell.angle_alpha   90.00
_cell.angle_beta   90.00
_cell.angle_gamma   90.00
#
_symmetry.space_group_name_H-M   'P 1'
#
loop_
_entity.id
_entity.type
_entity.pdbx_description
1 polymer ?
#
loop_
_entity_poly.entity_id
_entity_poly.type
_entity_poly.pdbx_seq_one_letter_code
_entity_poly.pdbx_strand_id
1 'polypeptide(L)'
;QTLSCTELIHTITREQQKKRVTFRVVTDEYLSSMKNEEQKKSYKLYRIACEKFQKYMKGDFPLIQLTPLHIQGFANTMKEEGLSATSVRIYLTLIRVILNYARKMNYVNYPVHPFVLFKMPVSNVRELDLTIDEMKRIRDVKLCKPTLKMVRDLFMLTYYLGGINLRDLMEYDFKDRNCMRYVRHKTRNSKKSENEIAFTIQPEAQDIINKYISESGKLVFGKYSSYEKVYSLVFRHIYKVAKLAGVTRKVSYYSARKTFAQHGYELGIEIEKIEYCIGHSMKNNRPIFNYIRIMQEHAD
;
A
#
# COMPACT_ATOMS: atom_id res chain seq x y z
N GLN A 1 -0.93 31.12 -40.87
CA GLN A 1 -1.44 29.96 -41.62
C GLN A 1 -2.97 29.98 -41.54
N THR A 2 -3.62 30.22 -42.67
CA THR A 2 -5.06 30.14 -42.84
C THR A 2 -5.47 28.67 -42.95
N LEU A 3 -6.25 28.18 -41.98
CA LEU A 3 -6.83 26.84 -42.03
C LEU A 3 -7.85 26.74 -43.15
N SER A 4 -7.87 25.62 -43.88
CA SER A 4 -8.92 25.35 -44.86
C SER A 4 -10.29 25.18 -44.15
N CYS A 5 -11.40 25.41 -44.87
CA CYS A 5 -12.75 25.20 -44.30
C CYS A 5 -12.94 23.80 -43.73
N THR A 6 -12.37 22.79 -44.35
CA THR A 6 -12.46 21.40 -43.87
C THR A 6 -11.68 21.20 -42.54
N GLU A 7 -10.48 21.78 -42.44
CA GLU A 7 -9.72 21.75 -41.17
C GLU A 7 -10.41 22.53 -40.06
N LEU A 8 -11.04 23.64 -40.37
CA LEU A 8 -11.82 24.44 -39.42
C LEU A 8 -13.03 23.64 -38.90
N ILE A 9 -13.78 22.99 -39.78
CA ILE A 9 -14.92 22.14 -39.42
C ILE A 9 -14.45 20.97 -38.58
N HIS A 10 -13.36 20.27 -38.94
CA HIS A 10 -12.79 19.19 -38.12
C HIS A 10 -12.36 19.67 -36.73
N THR A 11 -11.73 20.85 -36.68
CA THR A 11 -11.28 21.43 -35.41
C THR A 11 -12.47 21.78 -34.49
N ILE A 12 -13.47 22.45 -35.07
CA ILE A 12 -14.71 22.82 -34.31
C ILE A 12 -15.45 21.56 -33.83
N THR A 13 -15.62 20.57 -34.68
CA THR A 13 -16.29 19.31 -34.34
C THR A 13 -15.54 18.55 -33.23
N ARG A 14 -14.21 18.52 -33.32
CA ARG A 14 -13.35 17.89 -32.31
C ARG A 14 -13.40 18.63 -30.97
N GLU A 15 -13.43 19.95 -30.97
CA GLU A 15 -13.61 20.73 -29.75
C GLU A 15 -15.00 20.60 -29.14
N GLN A 16 -16.03 20.53 -29.95
CA GLN A 16 -17.40 20.25 -29.47
C GLN A 16 -17.52 18.85 -28.87
N GLN A 17 -16.86 17.83 -29.43
CA GLN A 17 -16.81 16.50 -28.87
C GLN A 17 -16.07 16.50 -27.52
N LYS A 18 -14.94 17.19 -27.39
CA LYS A 18 -14.22 17.33 -26.12
C LYS A 18 -15.06 17.97 -25.02
N LYS A 19 -15.90 18.94 -25.35
CA LYS A 19 -16.83 19.58 -24.40
C LYS A 19 -17.92 18.63 -23.85
N ARG A 20 -18.14 17.49 -24.51
CA ARG A 20 -19.17 16.49 -24.12
C ARG A 20 -18.62 15.35 -23.28
N VAL A 21 -17.30 15.18 -23.17
CA VAL A 21 -16.72 14.08 -22.37
C VAL A 21 -16.92 14.36 -20.91
N THR A 22 -17.61 13.44 -20.24
CA THR A 22 -17.93 13.54 -18.81
C THR A 22 -16.94 12.76 -17.95
N PHE A 23 -16.92 13.07 -16.66
CA PHE A 23 -16.07 12.37 -15.70
C PHE A 23 -16.40 10.88 -15.62
N ARG A 24 -17.67 10.51 -15.70
CA ARG A 24 -18.12 9.11 -15.68
C ARG A 24 -17.57 8.32 -16.86
N VAL A 25 -17.70 8.86 -18.07
CA VAL A 25 -17.20 8.20 -19.30
C VAL A 25 -15.70 7.83 -19.16
N VAL A 26 -14.90 8.79 -18.71
CA VAL A 26 -13.44 8.57 -18.54
C VAL A 26 -13.16 7.61 -17.39
N THR A 27 -13.90 7.70 -16.30
CA THR A 27 -13.75 6.78 -15.16
C THR A 27 -14.07 5.35 -15.56
N ASP A 28 -15.18 5.13 -16.26
CA ASP A 28 -15.62 3.79 -16.68
C ASP A 28 -14.62 3.17 -17.67
N GLU A 29 -14.09 3.96 -18.60
CA GLU A 29 -13.04 3.52 -19.52
C GLU A 29 -11.76 3.15 -18.77
N TYR A 30 -11.27 4.02 -17.89
CA TYR A 30 -10.08 3.76 -17.08
C TYR A 30 -10.24 2.51 -16.21
N LEU A 31 -11.38 2.36 -15.55
CA LEU A 31 -11.69 1.20 -14.73
C LEU A 31 -11.83 -0.08 -15.57
N SER A 32 -12.35 0.02 -16.79
CA SER A 32 -12.43 -1.12 -17.69
C SER A 32 -11.07 -1.67 -18.11
N SER A 33 -10.03 -0.81 -18.13
CA SER A 33 -8.65 -1.23 -18.37
C SER A 33 -8.02 -2.01 -17.21
N MET A 34 -8.63 -1.98 -16.02
CA MET A 34 -8.14 -2.63 -14.79
C MET A 34 -8.75 -4.03 -14.55
N LYS A 35 -9.01 -4.82 -15.60
CA LYS A 35 -9.74 -6.10 -15.49
C LYS A 35 -8.96 -7.28 -14.90
N ASN A 36 -7.66 -7.13 -14.61
CA ASN A 36 -6.82 -8.21 -14.08
C ASN A 36 -7.09 -8.49 -12.60
N GLU A 37 -7.11 -9.76 -12.19
CA GLU A 37 -7.26 -10.23 -10.80
C GLU A 37 -6.35 -9.50 -9.81
N GLU A 38 -5.10 -9.23 -10.22
CA GLU A 38 -4.11 -8.53 -9.40
C GLU A 38 -4.50 -7.07 -9.10
N GLN A 39 -5.33 -6.47 -9.93
CA GLN A 39 -5.78 -5.07 -9.82
C GLN A 39 -7.10 -4.89 -9.07
N LYS A 40 -7.76 -5.98 -8.64
CA LYS A 40 -9.08 -5.91 -7.96
C LYS A 40 -9.13 -4.93 -6.79
N LYS A 41 -8.08 -4.87 -5.97
CA LYS A 41 -8.02 -3.94 -4.83
C LYS A 41 -7.89 -2.49 -5.29
N SER A 42 -7.06 -2.23 -6.29
CA SER A 42 -6.89 -0.90 -6.89
C SER A 42 -8.17 -0.46 -7.57
N TYR A 43 -8.80 -1.31 -8.38
CA TYR A 43 -10.09 -1.07 -9.01
C TYR A 43 -11.15 -0.61 -7.99
N LYS A 44 -11.31 -1.37 -6.88
CA LYS A 44 -12.28 -1.03 -5.84
C LYS A 44 -12.00 0.35 -5.23
N LEU A 45 -10.73 0.67 -5.01
CA LEU A 45 -10.33 1.95 -4.41
C LEU A 45 -10.57 3.13 -5.36
N TYR A 46 -10.26 2.97 -6.66
CA TYR A 46 -10.58 3.97 -7.69
C TYR A 46 -12.08 4.18 -7.80
N ARG A 47 -12.87 3.10 -7.86
CA ARG A 47 -14.32 3.18 -7.92
C ARG A 47 -14.89 4.00 -6.75
N ILE A 48 -14.51 3.68 -5.51
CA ILE A 48 -14.96 4.40 -4.33
C ILE A 48 -14.56 5.88 -4.39
N ALA A 49 -13.34 6.20 -4.82
CA ALA A 49 -12.88 7.58 -4.94
C ALA A 49 -13.70 8.37 -5.98
N CYS A 50 -13.96 7.76 -7.14
CA CYS A 50 -14.73 8.40 -8.21
C CYS A 50 -16.21 8.57 -7.84
N GLU A 51 -16.84 7.56 -7.23
CA GLU A 51 -18.22 7.66 -6.73
C GLU A 51 -18.34 8.77 -5.69
N LYS A 52 -17.37 8.88 -4.76
CA LYS A 52 -17.36 9.95 -3.76
C LYS A 52 -17.20 11.33 -4.39
N PHE A 53 -16.35 11.45 -5.40
CA PHE A 53 -16.15 12.71 -6.12
C PHE A 53 -17.41 13.12 -6.92
N GLN A 54 -18.03 12.17 -7.63
CA GLN A 54 -19.30 12.40 -8.33
C GLN A 54 -20.42 12.83 -7.37
N LYS A 55 -20.49 12.20 -6.19
CA LYS A 55 -21.46 12.61 -5.15
C LYS A 55 -21.22 14.05 -4.71
N TYR A 56 -19.98 14.46 -4.49
CA TYR A 56 -19.62 15.84 -4.17
C TYR A 56 -20.03 16.81 -5.28
N MET A 57 -19.81 16.43 -6.54
CA MET A 57 -20.18 17.22 -7.74
C MET A 57 -21.69 17.18 -8.05
N LYS A 58 -22.51 16.48 -7.23
CA LYS A 58 -23.96 16.30 -7.39
C LYS A 58 -24.38 15.59 -8.67
N GLY A 59 -23.54 14.69 -9.18
CA GLY A 59 -23.81 13.89 -10.37
C GLY A 59 -22.64 13.78 -11.34
N ASP A 60 -22.93 13.37 -12.55
CA ASP A 60 -21.95 13.38 -13.63
C ASP A 60 -21.81 14.78 -14.22
N PHE A 61 -20.62 15.13 -14.70
CA PHE A 61 -20.31 16.49 -15.16
C PHE A 61 -19.29 16.46 -16.29
N PRO A 62 -19.31 17.43 -17.22
CA PRO A 62 -18.29 17.60 -18.22
C PRO A 62 -16.93 17.92 -17.60
N LEU A 63 -15.88 17.19 -18.01
CA LEU A 63 -14.53 17.37 -17.46
C LEU A 63 -14.00 18.79 -17.59
N ILE A 64 -14.35 19.49 -18.66
CA ILE A 64 -13.89 20.87 -18.93
C ILE A 64 -14.34 21.87 -17.86
N GLN A 65 -15.41 21.56 -17.11
CA GLN A 65 -15.92 22.43 -16.04
C GLN A 65 -15.11 22.34 -14.75
N LEU A 66 -14.19 21.36 -14.62
CA LEU A 66 -13.37 21.21 -13.44
C LEU A 66 -12.37 22.34 -13.28
N THR A 67 -12.37 22.91 -12.10
CA THR A 67 -11.47 24.00 -11.69
C THR A 67 -10.70 23.60 -10.42
N PRO A 68 -9.62 24.32 -10.06
CA PRO A 68 -8.93 24.12 -8.80
C PRO A 68 -9.84 24.26 -7.56
N LEU A 69 -10.87 25.10 -7.63
CA LEU A 69 -11.83 25.29 -6.53
C LEU A 69 -12.63 24.03 -6.23
N HIS A 70 -13.00 23.25 -7.24
CA HIS A 70 -13.70 21.98 -7.04
C HIS A 70 -12.81 20.96 -6.30
N ILE A 71 -11.51 20.90 -6.61
CA ILE A 71 -10.56 20.03 -5.91
C ILE A 71 -10.39 20.48 -4.47
N GLN A 72 -10.24 21.77 -4.22
CA GLN A 72 -10.14 22.33 -2.87
C GLN A 72 -11.41 22.08 -2.05
N GLY A 73 -12.58 22.32 -2.63
CA GLY A 73 -13.87 22.08 -1.98
C GLY A 73 -14.06 20.60 -1.64
N PHE A 74 -13.75 19.68 -2.57
CA PHE A 74 -13.81 18.25 -2.30
C PHE A 74 -12.88 17.82 -1.16
N ALA A 75 -11.67 18.37 -1.12
CA ALA A 75 -10.73 18.11 -0.02
C ALA A 75 -11.27 18.58 1.33
N ASN A 76 -11.90 19.76 1.37
CA ASN A 76 -12.48 20.34 2.58
C ASN A 76 -13.68 19.50 3.05
N THR A 77 -14.60 19.14 2.16
CA THR A 77 -15.75 18.28 2.48
C THR A 77 -15.30 16.95 3.09
N MET A 78 -14.25 16.31 2.54
CA MET A 78 -13.72 15.07 3.12
C MET A 78 -13.14 15.27 4.53
N LYS A 79 -12.53 16.43 4.82
CA LYS A 79 -12.04 16.75 6.17
C LYS A 79 -13.19 16.99 7.15
N GLU A 80 -14.22 17.70 6.72
CA GLU A 80 -15.44 17.94 7.50
C GLU A 80 -16.18 16.63 7.81
N GLU A 81 -16.15 15.65 6.90
CA GLU A 81 -16.62 14.29 7.14
C GLU A 81 -15.71 13.48 8.10
N GLY A 82 -14.64 14.04 8.63
CA GLY A 82 -13.73 13.40 9.57
C GLY A 82 -12.69 12.47 8.94
N LEU A 83 -12.45 12.52 7.62
CA LEU A 83 -11.43 11.69 6.99
C LEU A 83 -10.03 12.15 7.39
N SER A 84 -9.14 11.17 7.66
CA SER A 84 -7.73 11.47 7.93
C SER A 84 -7.04 12.11 6.72
N ALA A 85 -6.01 12.93 6.96
CA ALA A 85 -5.18 13.53 5.91
C ALA A 85 -4.66 12.49 4.90
N THR A 86 -4.29 11.30 5.39
CA THR A 86 -3.87 10.17 4.53
C THR A 86 -4.99 9.70 3.61
N SER A 87 -6.23 9.56 4.12
CA SER A 87 -7.38 9.16 3.30
C SER A 87 -7.72 10.20 2.25
N VAL A 88 -7.75 11.48 2.64
CA VAL A 88 -7.95 12.61 1.72
C VAL A 88 -6.90 12.59 0.62
N ARG A 89 -5.62 12.46 0.98
CA ARG A 89 -4.52 12.36 0.01
C ARG A 89 -4.70 11.21 -0.96
N ILE A 90 -5.09 10.02 -0.48
CA ILE A 90 -5.33 8.85 -1.33
C ILE A 90 -6.42 9.14 -2.35
N TYR A 91 -7.59 9.59 -1.93
CA TYR A 91 -8.69 9.88 -2.85
C TYR A 91 -8.31 10.93 -3.88
N LEU A 92 -7.69 12.03 -3.46
CA LEU A 92 -7.24 13.08 -4.39
C LEU A 92 -6.19 12.58 -5.38
N THR A 93 -5.27 11.71 -4.94
CA THR A 93 -4.27 11.10 -5.83
C THR A 93 -4.95 10.26 -6.91
N LEU A 94 -5.98 9.48 -6.56
CA LEU A 94 -6.71 8.66 -7.51
C LEU A 94 -7.49 9.51 -8.52
N ILE A 95 -8.17 10.58 -8.06
CA ILE A 95 -8.84 11.54 -8.96
C ILE A 95 -7.82 12.20 -9.90
N ARG A 96 -6.66 12.63 -9.38
CA ARG A 96 -5.59 13.22 -10.20
C ARG A 96 -5.13 12.26 -11.30
N VAL A 97 -5.04 10.96 -11.02
CA VAL A 97 -4.69 9.94 -12.03
C VAL A 97 -5.74 9.89 -13.15
N ILE A 98 -7.03 9.89 -12.81
CA ILE A 98 -8.14 9.91 -13.80
C ILE A 98 -8.07 11.16 -14.68
N LEU A 99 -7.86 12.35 -14.07
CA LEU A 99 -7.77 13.59 -14.84
C LEU A 99 -6.53 13.65 -15.73
N ASN A 100 -5.40 13.12 -15.26
CA ASN A 100 -4.19 12.98 -16.08
C ASN A 100 -4.39 12.00 -17.24
N TYR A 101 -5.11 10.89 -17.00
CA TYR A 101 -5.50 9.95 -18.05
C TYR A 101 -6.37 10.65 -19.10
N ALA A 102 -7.41 11.36 -18.68
CA ALA A 102 -8.27 12.13 -19.60
C ALA A 102 -7.48 13.12 -20.48
N ARG A 103 -6.51 13.80 -19.88
CA ARG A 103 -5.62 14.72 -20.62
C ARG A 103 -4.73 13.97 -21.60
N LYS A 104 -4.13 12.85 -21.19
CA LYS A 104 -3.27 12.00 -22.05
C LYS A 104 -4.02 11.45 -23.25
N MET A 105 -5.29 11.09 -23.06
CA MET A 105 -6.19 10.61 -24.12
C MET A 105 -6.79 11.74 -24.97
N ASN A 106 -6.41 13.00 -24.72
CA ASN A 106 -6.97 14.19 -25.39
C ASN A 106 -8.49 14.37 -25.23
N TYR A 107 -9.11 13.84 -24.18
CA TYR A 107 -10.52 14.03 -23.88
C TYR A 107 -10.82 15.42 -23.33
N VAL A 108 -9.82 16.06 -22.73
CA VAL A 108 -9.94 17.42 -22.19
C VAL A 108 -8.59 18.14 -22.29
N ASN A 109 -8.66 19.44 -22.56
CA ASN A 109 -7.53 20.34 -22.43
C ASN A 109 -7.90 21.44 -21.43
N TYR A 110 -7.32 21.38 -20.23
CA TYR A 110 -7.55 22.38 -19.21
C TYR A 110 -6.67 23.62 -19.46
N PRO A 111 -7.23 24.84 -19.50
CA PRO A 111 -6.43 26.06 -19.48
C PRO A 111 -5.54 26.13 -18.25
N VAL A 112 -6.09 25.70 -17.10
CA VAL A 112 -5.39 25.55 -15.82
C VAL A 112 -5.74 24.18 -15.25
N HIS A 113 -4.72 23.33 -15.06
CA HIS A 113 -4.96 21.98 -14.54
C HIS A 113 -5.59 22.05 -13.13
N PRO A 114 -6.67 21.29 -12.83
CA PRO A 114 -7.39 21.38 -11.54
C PRO A 114 -6.52 21.17 -10.30
N PHE A 115 -5.40 20.50 -10.42
CA PHE A 115 -4.45 20.27 -9.31
C PHE A 115 -3.23 21.20 -9.30
N VAL A 116 -3.14 22.21 -10.18
CA VAL A 116 -1.92 23.02 -10.33
C VAL A 116 -1.56 23.79 -9.05
N LEU A 117 -2.56 24.34 -8.37
CA LEU A 117 -2.39 25.14 -7.15
C LEU A 117 -2.67 24.33 -5.87
N PHE A 118 -3.04 23.06 -6.01
CA PHE A 118 -3.47 22.27 -4.87
C PHE A 118 -2.27 21.60 -4.16
N LYS A 119 -2.08 21.95 -2.89
CA LYS A 119 -1.10 21.28 -2.02
C LYS A 119 -1.72 20.02 -1.42
N MET A 120 -1.17 18.87 -1.81
CA MET A 120 -1.62 17.57 -1.28
C MET A 120 -1.42 17.50 0.24
N PRO A 121 -2.42 17.01 1.01
CA PRO A 121 -2.26 16.83 2.44
C PRO A 121 -1.06 15.93 2.77
N VAL A 122 -0.31 16.28 3.80
CA VAL A 122 0.80 15.48 4.30
C VAL A 122 0.22 14.34 5.15
N SER A 123 0.69 13.13 4.89
CA SER A 123 0.34 11.96 5.71
C SER A 123 1.28 11.86 6.89
N ASN A 124 0.75 11.77 8.10
CA ASN A 124 1.55 11.49 9.27
C ASN A 124 2.08 10.05 9.22
N VAL A 125 3.35 9.88 9.49
CA VAL A 125 3.95 8.56 9.67
C VAL A 125 3.38 7.95 10.95
N ARG A 126 2.83 6.73 10.84
CA ARG A 126 2.31 6.02 12.01
C ARG A 126 3.49 5.36 12.73
N GLU A 127 3.68 5.67 13.99
CA GLU A 127 4.60 4.97 14.87
C GLU A 127 3.94 3.63 15.26
N LEU A 128 4.44 2.55 14.70
CA LEU A 128 3.92 1.20 14.92
C LEU A 128 5.03 0.21 15.28
N ASP A 129 6.26 0.67 15.34
CA ASP A 129 7.42 -0.08 15.81
C ASP A 129 7.30 -0.39 17.31
N LEU A 130 7.90 -1.48 17.71
CA LEU A 130 7.94 -1.98 19.07
C LEU A 130 9.37 -1.97 19.57
N THR A 131 9.55 -1.80 20.87
CA THR A 131 10.85 -1.96 21.49
C THR A 131 11.28 -3.43 21.51
N ILE A 132 12.57 -3.68 21.72
CA ILE A 132 13.12 -5.05 21.86
C ILE A 132 12.40 -5.79 22.99
N ASP A 133 12.12 -5.13 24.13
CA ASP A 133 11.43 -5.74 25.26
C ASP A 133 9.95 -6.05 24.97
N GLU A 134 9.28 -5.18 24.20
CA GLU A 134 7.91 -5.45 23.75
C GLU A 134 7.86 -6.64 22.79
N MET A 135 8.84 -6.76 21.88
CA MET A 135 8.97 -7.91 21.01
C MET A 135 9.23 -9.21 21.79
N LYS A 136 10.14 -9.18 22.77
CA LYS A 136 10.38 -10.32 23.67
C LYS A 136 9.11 -10.74 24.41
N ARG A 137 8.37 -9.78 24.99
CA ARG A 137 7.09 -10.05 25.64
C ARG A 137 6.06 -10.68 24.71
N ILE A 138 5.94 -10.22 23.48
CA ILE A 138 5.05 -10.83 22.48
C ILE A 138 5.50 -12.25 22.14
N ARG A 139 6.80 -12.47 21.95
CA ARG A 139 7.38 -13.79 21.66
C ARG A 139 7.05 -14.80 22.76
N ASP A 140 7.24 -14.39 24.01
CA ASP A 140 7.25 -15.27 25.17
C ASP A 140 5.88 -15.39 25.86
N VAL A 141 4.88 -14.60 25.43
CA VAL A 141 3.55 -14.60 26.06
C VAL A 141 2.91 -15.99 26.04
N LYS A 142 2.45 -16.45 27.21
CA LYS A 142 1.72 -17.72 27.35
C LYS A 142 0.30 -17.56 26.81
N LEU A 143 -0.02 -18.28 25.76
CA LEU A 143 -1.31 -18.25 25.09
C LEU A 143 -1.97 -19.62 25.15
N CYS A 144 -3.22 -19.69 25.64
CA CYS A 144 -3.99 -20.93 25.69
C CYS A 144 -4.63 -21.25 24.32
N LYS A 145 -5.14 -20.22 23.61
CA LYS A 145 -5.90 -20.43 22.37
C LYS A 145 -4.98 -20.70 21.17
N PRO A 146 -5.14 -21.83 20.45
CA PRO A 146 -4.32 -22.15 19.26
C PRO A 146 -4.30 -21.03 18.23
N THR A 147 -5.44 -20.38 18.01
CA THR A 147 -5.57 -19.23 17.08
C THR A 147 -4.65 -18.06 17.45
N LEU A 148 -4.52 -17.75 18.75
CA LEU A 148 -3.63 -16.66 19.18
C LEU A 148 -2.16 -17.07 19.10
N LYS A 149 -1.83 -18.34 19.37
CA LYS A 149 -0.47 -18.89 19.16
C LYS A 149 -0.06 -18.73 17.69
N MET A 150 -0.94 -19.13 16.77
CA MET A 150 -0.73 -19.00 15.33
C MET A 150 -0.52 -17.54 14.90
N VAL A 151 -1.31 -16.60 15.43
CA VAL A 151 -1.16 -15.17 15.14
C VAL A 151 0.16 -14.62 15.67
N ARG A 152 0.57 -15.00 16.88
CA ARG A 152 1.89 -14.66 17.42
C ARG A 152 3.00 -15.19 16.56
N ASP A 153 2.96 -16.48 16.21
CA ASP A 153 3.99 -17.13 15.43
C ASP A 153 4.12 -16.50 14.04
N LEU A 154 3.02 -16.18 13.37
CA LEU A 154 3.04 -15.42 12.10
C LEU A 154 3.63 -14.02 12.24
N PHE A 155 3.33 -13.32 13.32
CA PHE A 155 3.87 -11.99 13.60
C PHE A 155 5.39 -12.06 13.80
N MET A 156 5.85 -13.01 14.64
CA MET A 156 7.28 -13.23 14.89
C MET A 156 8.01 -13.71 13.63
N LEU A 157 7.41 -14.62 12.87
CA LEU A 157 7.99 -15.09 11.61
C LEU A 157 8.17 -13.95 10.60
N THR A 158 7.20 -13.04 10.50
CA THR A 158 7.34 -11.83 9.68
C THR A 158 8.54 -10.99 10.11
N TYR A 159 8.74 -10.80 11.41
CA TYR A 159 9.88 -10.06 11.93
C TYR A 159 11.21 -10.76 11.63
N TYR A 160 11.32 -12.05 11.90
CA TYR A 160 12.54 -12.84 11.68
C TYR A 160 12.91 -12.98 10.19
N LEU A 161 11.94 -12.91 9.29
CA LEU A 161 12.16 -12.95 7.84
C LEU A 161 12.23 -11.53 7.21
N GLY A 162 12.91 -10.59 7.89
CA GLY A 162 13.20 -9.28 7.31
C GLY A 162 11.96 -8.39 7.12
N GLY A 163 10.91 -8.60 7.90
CA GLY A 163 9.66 -7.84 7.74
C GLY A 163 8.88 -8.20 6.47
N ILE A 164 8.96 -9.44 6.01
CA ILE A 164 8.27 -9.94 4.81
C ILE A 164 6.77 -9.61 4.81
N ASN A 165 6.18 -9.33 3.65
CA ASN A 165 4.73 -9.16 3.58
C ASN A 165 4.01 -10.50 3.70
N LEU A 166 2.85 -10.51 4.36
CA LEU A 166 2.06 -11.72 4.54
C LEU A 166 1.74 -12.45 3.21
N ARG A 167 1.54 -11.70 2.12
CA ARG A 167 1.28 -12.29 0.81
C ARG A 167 2.49 -13.07 0.32
N ASP A 168 3.66 -12.47 0.37
CA ASP A 168 4.91 -13.09 -0.03
C ASP A 168 5.21 -14.31 0.85
N LEU A 169 4.99 -14.21 2.17
CA LEU A 169 5.13 -15.30 3.13
C LEU A 169 4.22 -16.50 2.81
N MET A 170 2.97 -16.25 2.46
CA MET A 170 1.99 -17.31 2.15
C MET A 170 2.22 -17.98 0.78
N GLU A 171 2.85 -17.26 -0.15
CA GLU A 171 3.13 -17.76 -1.50
C GLU A 171 4.50 -18.44 -1.60
N TYR A 172 5.39 -18.25 -0.61
CA TYR A 172 6.74 -18.80 -0.64
C TYR A 172 6.76 -20.33 -0.45
N ASP A 173 7.70 -20.99 -1.12
CA ASP A 173 7.98 -22.42 -0.97
C ASP A 173 9.21 -22.62 -0.06
N PHE A 174 8.99 -23.11 1.15
CA PHE A 174 10.01 -23.34 2.18
C PHE A 174 10.69 -24.72 2.08
N LYS A 175 10.75 -25.34 0.90
CA LYS A 175 11.52 -26.61 0.74
C LYS A 175 12.98 -26.44 1.07
N ASP A 176 13.61 -25.33 0.64
CA ASP A 176 14.89 -24.89 1.19
C ASP A 176 14.63 -24.13 2.49
N ARG A 177 15.09 -24.69 3.61
CA ARG A 177 14.90 -24.11 4.94
C ARG A 177 16.08 -23.27 5.41
N ASN A 178 17.16 -23.24 4.65
CA ASN A 178 18.39 -22.54 5.03
C ASN A 178 18.45 -21.14 4.41
N CYS A 179 17.97 -21.01 3.19
CA CYS A 179 18.03 -19.75 2.44
C CYS A 179 16.66 -19.41 1.86
N MET A 180 16.25 -18.17 2.04
CA MET A 180 15.06 -17.62 1.41
C MET A 180 15.48 -16.77 0.22
N ARG A 181 14.89 -17.05 -0.97
CA ARG A 181 15.09 -16.27 -2.20
C ARG A 181 13.73 -15.97 -2.81
N TYR A 182 13.36 -14.71 -2.97
CA TYR A 182 12.07 -14.36 -3.55
C TYR A 182 12.05 -12.98 -4.17
N VAL A 183 11.14 -12.81 -5.13
CA VAL A 183 10.76 -11.51 -5.68
C VAL A 183 9.40 -11.12 -5.10
N ARG A 184 9.27 -9.90 -4.58
CA ARG A 184 8.03 -9.45 -3.97
C ARG A 184 6.86 -9.49 -4.95
N HIS A 185 5.75 -10.07 -4.52
CA HIS A 185 4.49 -10.13 -5.29
C HIS A 185 4.07 -8.76 -5.85
N LYS A 186 4.18 -7.70 -5.05
CA LYS A 186 3.78 -6.35 -5.45
C LYS A 186 4.60 -5.77 -6.62
N THR A 187 5.84 -6.16 -6.77
CA THR A 187 6.79 -5.56 -7.72
C THR A 187 7.24 -6.50 -8.83
N ARG A 188 6.86 -7.78 -8.80
CA ARG A 188 7.27 -8.79 -9.79
C ARG A 188 6.92 -8.42 -11.23
N ASN A 189 5.80 -7.70 -11.46
CA ASN A 189 5.34 -7.28 -12.78
C ASN A 189 5.77 -5.86 -13.17
N SER A 190 6.36 -5.11 -12.23
CA SER A 190 6.78 -3.73 -12.46
C SER A 190 8.27 -3.60 -12.64
N LYS A 191 8.84 -4.16 -13.72
CA LYS A 191 10.24 -4.07 -14.15
C LYS A 191 11.25 -5.00 -13.46
N LYS A 192 11.93 -5.76 -14.32
CA LYS A 192 13.26 -6.39 -14.20
C LYS A 192 13.52 -7.20 -12.92
N SER A 193 13.88 -8.42 -13.17
CA SER A 193 14.43 -9.47 -12.32
C SER A 193 15.59 -9.07 -11.37
N GLU A 194 15.88 -7.82 -11.22
CA GLU A 194 17.00 -7.29 -10.43
C GLU A 194 16.69 -7.07 -8.94
N ASN A 195 15.49 -7.40 -8.47
CA ASN A 195 15.08 -7.15 -7.08
C ASN A 195 14.77 -8.47 -6.34
N GLU A 196 15.56 -9.51 -6.59
CA GLU A 196 15.51 -10.71 -5.77
C GLU A 196 16.06 -10.39 -4.38
N ILE A 197 15.30 -10.76 -3.36
CA ILE A 197 15.73 -10.70 -1.96
C ILE A 197 16.21 -12.06 -1.57
N ALA A 198 17.44 -12.17 -1.07
CA ALA A 198 18.04 -13.42 -0.62
C ALA A 198 18.70 -13.22 0.75
N PHE A 199 18.39 -14.11 1.70
CA PHE A 199 19.03 -14.14 3.01
C PHE A 199 18.91 -15.52 3.67
N THR A 200 19.79 -15.78 4.63
CA THR A 200 19.77 -17.01 5.45
C THR A 200 18.59 -16.97 6.42
N ILE A 201 17.84 -18.05 6.50
CA ILE A 201 16.73 -18.20 7.46
C ILE A 201 17.33 -18.53 8.82
N GLN A 202 17.12 -17.65 9.79
CA GLN A 202 17.62 -17.83 11.14
C GLN A 202 16.89 -18.95 11.90
N PRO A 203 17.53 -19.61 12.90
CA PRO A 203 16.94 -20.72 13.64
C PRO A 203 15.56 -20.42 14.23
N GLU A 204 15.36 -19.22 14.75
CA GLU A 204 14.07 -18.80 15.33
C GLU A 204 12.93 -18.78 14.30
N ALA A 205 13.24 -18.46 13.05
CA ALA A 205 12.30 -18.54 11.94
C ALA A 205 12.07 -20.00 11.51
N GLN A 206 13.13 -20.81 11.46
CA GLN A 206 13.06 -22.23 11.11
C GLN A 206 12.15 -23.00 12.09
N ASP A 207 12.24 -22.72 13.38
CA ASP A 207 11.40 -23.32 14.41
C ASP A 207 9.91 -23.06 14.17
N ILE A 208 9.57 -21.86 13.74
CA ILE A 208 8.19 -21.51 13.41
C ILE A 208 7.77 -22.15 12.07
N ILE A 209 8.63 -22.11 11.07
CA ILE A 209 8.35 -22.73 9.76
C ILE A 209 8.05 -24.21 9.95
N ASN A 210 8.85 -24.93 10.74
CA ASN A 210 8.71 -26.36 11.00
C ASN A 210 7.35 -26.73 11.63
N LYS A 211 6.70 -25.81 12.36
CA LYS A 211 5.36 -26.03 12.94
C LYS A 211 4.24 -25.97 11.90
N TYR A 212 4.44 -25.24 10.81
CA TYR A 212 3.36 -24.91 9.89
C TYR A 212 3.61 -25.36 8.46
N ILE A 213 4.78 -25.89 8.14
CA ILE A 213 5.12 -26.35 6.79
C ILE A 213 4.34 -27.61 6.42
N SER A 214 3.80 -27.64 5.20
CA SER A 214 3.20 -28.81 4.59
C SER A 214 4.21 -29.57 3.71
N GLU A 215 3.83 -30.77 3.27
CA GLU A 215 4.61 -31.56 2.30
C GLU A 215 4.86 -30.79 0.98
N SER A 216 3.97 -29.89 0.61
CA SER A 216 4.14 -29.06 -0.58
C SER A 216 5.15 -27.92 -0.40
N GLY A 217 5.74 -27.73 0.78
CA GLY A 217 6.64 -26.63 1.10
C GLY A 217 5.92 -25.33 1.49
N LYS A 218 4.60 -25.29 1.44
CA LYS A 218 3.81 -24.11 1.82
C LYS A 218 3.45 -24.11 3.29
N LEU A 219 3.30 -22.91 3.87
CA LEU A 219 2.79 -22.78 5.23
C LEU A 219 1.27 -22.98 5.26
N VAL A 220 0.80 -23.83 6.17
CA VAL A 220 -0.61 -24.16 6.36
C VAL A 220 -1.03 -23.82 7.79
N PHE A 221 -2.11 -23.06 7.92
CA PHE A 221 -2.62 -22.56 9.19
C PHE A 221 -4.00 -23.17 9.51
N GLY A 222 -4.04 -24.49 9.64
CA GLY A 222 -5.24 -25.25 9.93
C GLY A 222 -6.37 -24.95 8.90
N LYS A 223 -7.53 -24.53 9.37
CA LYS A 223 -8.69 -24.19 8.50
C LYS A 223 -8.53 -22.90 7.68
N TYR A 224 -7.47 -22.14 7.90
CA TYR A 224 -7.23 -20.87 7.20
C TYR A 224 -6.40 -21.11 5.95
N SER A 225 -7.03 -21.58 4.88
CA SER A 225 -6.40 -22.07 3.63
C SER A 225 -6.10 -20.98 2.60
N SER A 226 -6.70 -19.79 2.72
CA SER A 226 -6.45 -18.68 1.77
C SER A 226 -5.79 -17.49 2.44
N TYR A 227 -5.10 -16.69 1.63
CA TYR A 227 -4.49 -15.44 2.07
C TYR A 227 -5.50 -14.53 2.80
N GLU A 228 -6.71 -14.39 2.29
CA GLU A 228 -7.74 -13.51 2.85
C GLU A 228 -8.17 -13.98 4.24
N LYS A 229 -8.29 -15.31 4.44
CA LYS A 229 -8.63 -15.89 5.75
C LYS A 229 -7.49 -15.66 6.75
N VAL A 230 -6.24 -15.90 6.36
CA VAL A 230 -5.07 -15.67 7.22
C VAL A 230 -4.90 -14.17 7.52
N TYR A 231 -5.03 -13.31 6.52
CA TYR A 231 -5.01 -11.86 6.70
C TYR A 231 -6.07 -11.39 7.70
N SER A 232 -7.31 -11.84 7.53
CA SER A 232 -8.41 -11.51 8.42
C SER A 232 -8.19 -12.03 9.85
N LEU A 233 -7.60 -13.22 9.99
CA LEU A 233 -7.23 -13.81 11.28
C LEU A 233 -6.22 -12.90 12.00
N VAL A 234 -5.10 -12.60 11.35
CA VAL A 234 -4.03 -11.79 11.94
C VAL A 234 -4.52 -10.38 12.26
N PHE A 235 -5.22 -9.73 11.32
CA PHE A 235 -5.76 -8.39 11.50
C PHE A 235 -6.69 -8.28 12.73
N ARG A 236 -7.53 -9.30 12.96
CA ARG A 236 -8.47 -9.30 14.07
C ARG A 236 -7.86 -9.63 15.42
N HIS A 237 -6.73 -10.33 15.46
CA HIS A 237 -6.26 -10.94 16.72
C HIS A 237 -4.89 -10.47 17.19
N ILE A 238 -4.07 -9.83 16.35
CA ILE A 238 -2.73 -9.41 16.78
C ILE A 238 -2.76 -8.43 17.95
N TYR A 239 -3.73 -7.54 18.02
CA TYR A 239 -3.87 -6.61 19.14
C TYR A 239 -4.19 -7.34 20.46
N LYS A 240 -4.90 -8.49 20.39
CA LYS A 240 -5.19 -9.32 21.57
C LYS A 240 -3.92 -9.98 22.07
N VAL A 241 -3.08 -10.48 21.18
CA VAL A 241 -1.77 -11.05 21.53
C VAL A 241 -0.93 -9.98 22.21
N ALA A 242 -0.81 -8.80 21.62
CA ALA A 242 -0.06 -7.68 22.19
C ALA A 242 -0.58 -7.26 23.58
N LYS A 243 -1.91 -7.15 23.73
CA LYS A 243 -2.53 -6.84 25.03
C LYS A 243 -2.20 -7.89 26.11
N LEU A 244 -2.28 -9.19 25.76
CA LEU A 244 -1.92 -10.27 26.66
C LEU A 244 -0.43 -10.29 27.00
N ALA A 245 0.42 -9.79 26.12
CA ALA A 245 1.85 -9.58 26.35
C ALA A 245 2.17 -8.31 27.16
N GLY A 246 1.15 -7.54 27.60
CA GLY A 246 1.34 -6.30 28.35
C GLY A 246 1.88 -5.14 27.48
N VAL A 247 1.67 -5.18 26.17
CA VAL A 247 2.02 -4.07 25.25
C VAL A 247 0.84 -3.11 25.18
N THR A 248 1.06 -1.85 25.56
CA THR A 248 0.01 -0.83 25.66
C THR A 248 -0.18 -0.01 24.38
N ARG A 249 0.89 0.09 23.56
CA ARG A 249 0.80 0.82 22.29
C ARG A 249 0.00 0.06 21.23
N LYS A 250 -0.40 0.77 20.20
CA LYS A 250 -1.17 0.18 19.09
C LYS A 250 -0.29 -0.77 18.27
N VAL A 251 -0.67 -2.04 18.26
CA VAL A 251 -0.01 -3.08 17.46
C VAL A 251 -0.91 -3.52 16.31
N SER A 252 -0.33 -3.58 15.14
CA SER A 252 -0.91 -4.16 13.93
C SER A 252 0.04 -5.23 13.38
N TYR A 253 -0.42 -6.05 12.44
CA TYR A 253 0.50 -7.00 11.80
C TYR A 253 1.69 -6.31 11.11
N TYR A 254 1.46 -5.12 10.57
CA TYR A 254 2.49 -4.31 9.93
C TYR A 254 3.56 -3.80 10.92
N SER A 255 3.27 -3.82 12.21
CA SER A 255 4.24 -3.47 13.26
C SER A 255 5.49 -4.35 13.20
N ALA A 256 5.37 -5.66 12.91
CA ALA A 256 6.52 -6.55 12.77
C ALA A 256 7.55 -6.03 11.75
N ARG A 257 7.06 -5.56 10.58
CA ARG A 257 7.93 -5.01 9.53
C ARG A 257 8.53 -3.66 9.93
N LYS A 258 7.75 -2.79 10.57
CA LYS A 258 8.26 -1.51 11.05
C LYS A 258 9.31 -1.71 12.16
N THR A 259 9.04 -2.63 13.06
CA THR A 259 9.96 -3.01 14.14
C THR A 259 11.28 -3.56 13.59
N PHE A 260 11.23 -4.45 12.58
CA PHE A 260 12.43 -4.94 11.92
C PHE A 260 13.29 -3.79 11.37
N ALA A 261 12.66 -2.86 10.65
CA ALA A 261 13.38 -1.72 10.07
C ALA A 261 13.94 -0.78 11.15
N GLN A 262 13.17 -0.50 12.20
CA GLN A 262 13.59 0.35 13.32
C GLN A 262 14.75 -0.27 14.10
N HIS A 263 14.65 -1.54 14.48
CA HIS A 263 15.73 -2.24 15.18
C HIS A 263 17.00 -2.34 14.34
N GLY A 264 16.88 -2.60 13.03
CA GLY A 264 18.04 -2.58 12.15
C GLY A 264 18.74 -1.22 12.14
N TYR A 265 17.98 -0.14 12.11
CA TYR A 265 18.49 1.22 12.19
C TYR A 265 19.17 1.51 13.56
N GLU A 266 18.51 1.17 14.66
CA GLU A 266 19.04 1.35 16.03
C GLU A 266 20.32 0.54 16.30
N LEU A 267 20.47 -0.61 15.62
CA LEU A 267 21.69 -1.44 15.65
C LEU A 267 22.79 -0.93 14.71
N GLY A 268 22.60 0.21 14.04
CA GLY A 268 23.59 0.79 13.13
C GLY A 268 23.72 0.04 11.78
N ILE A 269 22.75 -0.77 11.42
CA ILE A 269 22.76 -1.44 10.11
C ILE A 269 22.51 -0.41 9.01
N GLU A 270 23.33 -0.45 7.97
CA GLU A 270 23.21 0.44 6.81
C GLU A 270 21.77 0.42 6.24
N ILE A 271 21.23 1.61 5.99
CA ILE A 271 19.84 1.79 5.52
C ILE A 271 19.59 0.99 4.24
N GLU A 272 20.56 0.91 3.34
CA GLU A 272 20.50 0.16 2.10
C GLU A 272 20.29 -1.35 2.34
N LYS A 273 20.94 -1.91 3.34
CA LYS A 273 20.76 -3.31 3.75
C LYS A 273 19.37 -3.56 4.32
N ILE A 274 18.87 -2.62 5.13
CA ILE A 274 17.50 -2.67 5.66
C ILE A 274 16.49 -2.56 4.51
N GLU A 275 16.68 -1.61 3.57
CA GLU A 275 15.82 -1.47 2.38
C GLU A 275 15.82 -2.71 1.51
N TYR A 276 16.97 -3.34 1.31
CA TYR A 276 17.08 -4.63 0.61
C TYR A 276 16.23 -5.71 1.28
N CYS A 277 16.42 -5.94 2.59
CA CYS A 277 15.67 -6.95 3.34
C CYS A 277 14.15 -6.75 3.29
N ILE A 278 13.69 -5.49 3.40
CA ILE A 278 12.28 -5.19 3.27
C ILE A 278 11.81 -5.07 1.80
N GLY A 279 12.70 -5.27 0.82
CA GLY A 279 12.40 -5.29 -0.62
C GLY A 279 11.91 -3.95 -1.15
N HIS A 280 12.54 -2.87 -0.77
CA HIS A 280 12.32 -1.58 -1.38
C HIS A 280 13.23 -1.37 -2.59
N SER A 281 12.78 -0.57 -3.54
CA SER A 281 13.62 -0.16 -4.66
C SER A 281 14.73 0.76 -4.17
N MET A 282 15.97 0.44 -4.48
CA MET A 282 17.16 1.24 -4.15
C MET A 282 17.25 2.57 -4.94
N LYS A 283 16.31 2.83 -5.86
CA LYS A 283 16.33 4.01 -6.75
C LYS A 283 15.54 5.19 -6.19
N ASN A 284 16.23 6.28 -5.96
CA ASN A 284 15.79 7.70 -5.88
C ASN A 284 14.67 8.14 -4.94
N ASN A 285 13.94 7.27 -4.29
CA ASN A 285 12.92 7.64 -3.30
C ASN A 285 13.08 6.72 -2.11
N ARG A 286 13.73 7.19 -1.06
CA ARG A 286 14.01 6.38 0.13
C ARG A 286 12.77 6.24 1.02
N PRO A 287 11.86 5.27 0.74
CA PRO A 287 10.67 5.06 1.55
C PRO A 287 10.99 4.55 2.95
N ILE A 288 12.25 4.23 3.25
CA ILE A 288 12.71 3.75 4.55
C ILE A 288 12.31 4.69 5.69
N PHE A 289 12.35 5.99 5.47
CA PHE A 289 11.95 7.00 6.47
C PHE A 289 10.46 6.95 6.85
N ASN A 290 9.64 6.17 6.15
CA ASN A 290 8.29 5.86 6.60
C ASN A 290 8.24 4.73 7.64
N TYR A 291 9.37 4.08 7.92
CA TYR A 291 9.49 2.94 8.83
C TYR A 291 10.33 3.24 10.06
N ILE A 292 11.31 4.11 9.94
CA ILE A 292 12.24 4.46 11.01
C ILE A 292 11.98 5.88 11.51
N ARG A 293 12.32 6.11 12.77
CA ARG A 293 12.42 7.44 13.40
C ARG A 293 13.89 7.72 13.65
N ILE A 294 14.31 8.93 13.35
CA ILE A 294 15.60 9.44 13.82
C ILE A 294 15.31 10.07 15.18
N MET A 295 15.90 9.51 16.22
CA MET A 295 15.82 10.05 17.57
C MET A 295 17.08 10.90 17.83
N GLN A 296 16.97 11.88 18.73
CA GLN A 296 18.11 12.77 19.06
C GLN A 296 19.32 11.97 19.54
N GLU A 297 19.11 10.94 20.34
CA GLU A 297 20.13 10.01 20.81
C GLU A 297 20.93 9.26 19.72
N HIS A 298 20.43 9.29 18.46
CA HIS A 298 21.16 8.74 17.31
C HIS A 298 21.97 9.82 16.56
N ALA A 299 21.84 11.08 16.95
CA ALA A 299 22.55 12.20 16.35
C ALA A 299 23.76 12.64 17.18
N ASP A 300 23.80 12.27 18.45
CA ASP A 300 24.88 12.50 19.40
C ASP A 300 25.86 11.31 19.42
#